data_cfdde56f9e88ce683bc48b6a6c1dcb40
#
_entry.id   cfdde56f9e88ce683bc48b6a6c1dcb40
#
_cell.length_a   1.000
_cell.length_b   1.000
_cell.length_c   1.000
_cell.angle_alpha   90.00
_cell.angle_beta   90.00
_cell.angle_gamma   90.00
#
_symmetry.space_group_name_H-M   'P 1'
#
loop_
_entity.id
_entity.type
_entity.pdbx_description
1 polymer ?
#
loop_
_entity_poly.entity_id
_entity_poly.type
_entity_poly.pdbx_seq_one_letter_code
_entity_poly.pdbx_strand_id
1 'polypeptide(L)'
;MNKIADMPVNERPYEKCIEKGPAFLSDEELLAVILRTGNRELNSMELARTIITKENKTDILSIMHYTFEELTSFKGIGTVKAIQIMCIGELSKRIACTKAIHKLDFSRPDTIARYYMESMRHKEK
;
A
#
# COMPACT_ATOMS: atom_id res chain seq x y z
N MET A 1 -8.94 24.30 4.39
CA MET A 1 -8.49 22.95 4.05
C MET A 1 -7.70 22.96 2.76
N ASN A 2 -6.49 22.43 2.80
CA ASN A 2 -5.64 22.44 1.62
C ASN A 2 -6.04 21.33 0.66
N LYS A 3 -6.35 21.72 -0.56
CA LYS A 3 -6.64 20.75 -1.60
C LYS A 3 -5.39 20.60 -2.47
N ILE A 4 -5.20 19.40 -3.00
CA ILE A 4 -4.06 19.13 -3.87
C ILE A 4 -4.03 20.12 -5.04
N ALA A 5 -5.19 20.47 -5.57
CA ALA A 5 -5.28 21.42 -6.68
C ALA A 5 -4.71 22.79 -6.35
N ASP A 6 -4.65 23.14 -5.07
CA ASP A 6 -4.10 24.43 -4.62
C ASP A 6 -2.61 24.38 -4.37
N MET A 7 -1.98 23.19 -4.47
CA MET A 7 -0.54 23.05 -4.28
C MET A 7 0.21 23.40 -5.56
N PRO A 8 1.44 23.92 -5.43
CA PRO A 8 2.31 23.99 -6.60
C PRO A 8 2.45 22.63 -7.24
N VAL A 9 2.55 22.58 -8.56
CA VAL A 9 2.58 21.33 -9.31
C VAL A 9 3.67 20.40 -8.78
N ASN A 10 4.85 20.93 -8.51
CA ASN A 10 5.99 20.13 -8.05
C ASN A 10 5.85 19.60 -6.62
N GLU A 11 4.82 20.03 -5.90
CA GLU A 11 4.56 19.54 -4.53
C GLU A 11 3.42 18.53 -4.47
N ARG A 12 2.74 18.31 -5.59
CA ARG A 12 1.71 17.29 -5.64
C ARG A 12 2.35 15.90 -5.55
N PRO A 13 1.72 14.95 -4.88
CA PRO A 13 2.34 13.63 -4.65
C PRO A 13 2.88 12.97 -5.91
N TYR A 14 2.13 12.96 -6.99
CA TYR A 14 2.55 12.31 -8.22
C TYR A 14 3.78 12.99 -8.84
N GLU A 15 3.73 14.29 -8.98
CA GLU A 15 4.82 15.08 -9.54
C GLU A 15 6.05 15.04 -8.63
N LYS A 16 5.82 15.08 -7.32
CA LYS A 16 6.88 14.96 -6.34
C LYS A 16 7.57 13.60 -6.46
N CYS A 17 6.80 12.56 -6.72
CA CYS A 17 7.34 11.23 -6.92
C CYS A 17 8.21 11.15 -8.18
N ILE A 18 7.76 11.78 -9.27
CA ILE A 18 8.53 11.82 -10.50
C ILE A 18 9.86 12.53 -10.29
N GLU A 19 9.82 13.67 -9.60
CA GLU A 19 11.00 14.50 -9.43
C GLU A 19 11.98 13.96 -8.40
N LYS A 20 11.49 13.49 -7.27
CA LYS A 20 12.33 13.12 -6.13
C LYS A 20 12.32 11.65 -5.78
N GLY A 21 11.39 10.88 -6.35
CA GLY A 21 11.26 9.47 -6.06
C GLY A 21 10.31 9.18 -4.89
N PRO A 22 9.87 7.93 -4.79
CA PRO A 22 8.87 7.55 -3.76
C PRO A 22 9.37 7.65 -2.33
N ALA A 23 10.68 7.58 -2.11
CA ALA A 23 11.22 7.67 -0.75
C ALA A 23 10.94 9.01 -0.09
N PHE A 24 10.65 10.04 -0.87
CA PHE A 24 10.34 11.37 -0.33
C PHE A 24 8.87 11.60 -0.06
N LEU A 25 8.03 10.60 -0.27
CA LEU A 25 6.60 10.72 -0.04
C LEU A 25 6.23 10.16 1.34
N SER A 26 5.24 10.78 1.98
CA SER A 26 4.67 10.24 3.20
C SER A 26 3.83 9.01 2.87
N ASP A 27 3.44 8.26 3.89
CA ASP A 27 2.59 7.08 3.71
C ASP A 27 1.28 7.45 3.00
N GLU A 28 0.68 8.57 3.41
CA GLU A 28 -0.55 9.05 2.78
C GLU A 28 -0.33 9.42 1.32
N GLU A 29 0.78 10.07 1.03
CA GLU A 29 1.10 10.44 -0.33
C GLU A 29 1.35 9.24 -1.22
N LEU A 30 2.05 8.24 -0.71
CA LEU A 30 2.29 7.01 -1.45
C LEU A 30 0.99 6.32 -1.84
N LEU A 31 0.10 6.19 -0.86
CA LEU A 31 -1.19 5.55 -1.12
C LEU A 31 -2.04 6.39 -2.07
N ALA A 32 -1.99 7.71 -1.95
CA ALA A 32 -2.72 8.60 -2.84
C ALA A 32 -2.27 8.44 -4.29
N VAL A 33 -0.97 8.30 -4.51
CA VAL A 33 -0.43 8.07 -5.86
C VAL A 33 -0.98 6.75 -6.44
N ILE A 34 -1.00 5.71 -5.62
CA ILE A 34 -1.48 4.40 -6.06
C ILE A 34 -2.97 4.43 -6.37
N LEU A 35 -3.75 5.12 -5.55
CA LEU A 35 -5.20 5.19 -5.72
C LEU A 35 -5.65 6.21 -6.75
N ARG A 36 -4.73 6.99 -7.24
CA ARG A 36 -5.02 8.01 -8.23
C ARG A 36 -5.66 7.43 -9.48
N THR A 37 -6.69 8.13 -9.99
CA THR A 37 -7.36 7.75 -11.23
C THR A 37 -7.41 8.98 -12.13
N GLY A 38 -6.59 8.99 -13.17
CA GLY A 38 -6.51 10.15 -14.06
C GLY A 38 -6.13 11.42 -13.31
N ASN A 39 -7.00 12.41 -13.32
CA ASN A 39 -6.77 13.69 -12.67
C ASN A 39 -7.40 13.80 -11.29
N ARG A 40 -7.76 12.68 -10.68
CA ARG A 40 -8.46 12.69 -9.40
C ARG A 40 -7.55 12.54 -8.19
N GLU A 41 -6.37 13.11 -8.29
CA GLU A 41 -5.41 13.08 -7.22
C GLU A 41 -5.91 13.74 -5.94
N LEU A 42 -6.72 14.79 -6.11
CA LEU A 42 -7.33 15.49 -4.99
C LEU A 42 -8.14 14.56 -4.09
N ASN A 43 -9.02 13.76 -4.70
CA ASN A 43 -9.84 12.82 -3.94
C ASN A 43 -9.00 11.66 -3.41
N SER A 44 -7.97 11.27 -4.13
CA SER A 44 -7.10 10.17 -3.72
C SER A 44 -6.37 10.48 -2.41
N MET A 45 -5.98 11.74 -2.22
CA MET A 45 -5.30 12.14 -0.99
C MET A 45 -6.23 12.03 0.22
N GLU A 46 -7.46 12.48 0.08
CA GLU A 46 -8.46 12.37 1.14
C GLU A 46 -8.78 10.93 1.46
N LEU A 47 -8.92 10.10 0.43
CA LEU A 47 -9.19 8.69 0.58
C LEU A 47 -8.04 7.99 1.30
N ALA A 48 -6.82 8.31 0.90
CA ALA A 48 -5.64 7.73 1.53
C ALA A 48 -5.60 8.04 3.03
N ARG A 49 -5.83 9.29 3.39
CA ARG A 49 -5.86 9.68 4.80
C ARG A 49 -6.92 8.91 5.57
N THR A 50 -8.11 8.80 5.00
CA THR A 50 -9.21 8.10 5.65
C THR A 50 -8.87 6.64 5.91
N ILE A 51 -8.24 6.00 4.95
CA ILE A 51 -7.93 4.57 5.03
C ILE A 51 -6.87 4.28 6.09
N ILE A 52 -5.81 5.09 6.15
CA ILE A 52 -4.68 4.77 7.03
C ILE A 52 -4.66 5.53 8.34
N THR A 53 -5.66 6.38 8.60
CA THR A 53 -5.73 7.13 9.85
C THR A 53 -6.73 6.48 10.79
N LYS A 54 -6.28 6.06 11.95
CA LYS A 54 -7.12 5.52 13.01
C LYS A 54 -6.81 6.24 14.31
N GLU A 55 -7.87 6.71 14.99
CA GLU A 55 -7.74 7.40 16.27
C GLU A 55 -6.71 8.54 16.20
N ASN A 56 -6.78 9.32 15.13
CA ASN A 56 -5.91 10.46 14.87
C ASN A 56 -4.43 10.11 14.68
N LYS A 57 -4.15 8.84 14.40
CA LYS A 57 -2.79 8.39 14.12
C LYS A 57 -2.74 7.68 12.79
N THR A 58 -1.67 7.89 12.06
CA THR A 58 -1.42 7.18 10.81
C THR A 58 -1.00 5.75 11.13
N ASP A 59 -1.70 4.79 10.57
CA ASP A 59 -1.41 3.37 10.78
C ASP A 59 -1.36 2.66 9.44
N ILE A 60 -0.20 2.61 8.84
CA ILE A 60 -0.01 1.99 7.53
C ILE A 60 -0.28 0.48 7.58
N LEU A 61 -0.11 -0.15 8.72
CA LEU A 61 -0.38 -1.58 8.86
C LEU A 61 -1.84 -1.93 8.67
N SER A 62 -2.74 -0.96 8.81
CA SER A 62 -4.17 -1.20 8.63
C SER A 62 -4.48 -1.71 7.22
N ILE A 63 -3.67 -1.33 6.23
CA ILE A 63 -3.85 -1.78 4.85
C ILE A 63 -3.85 -3.30 4.74
N MET A 64 -3.06 -3.96 5.57
CA MET A 64 -2.89 -5.41 5.53
C MET A 64 -4.05 -6.18 6.14
N HIS A 65 -4.96 -5.51 6.80
CA HIS A 65 -6.02 -6.17 7.57
C HIS A 65 -7.44 -5.84 7.11
N TYR A 66 -7.60 -4.92 6.18
CA TYR A 66 -8.93 -4.57 5.68
C TYR A 66 -9.54 -5.70 4.86
N THR A 67 -10.83 -5.94 5.09
CA THR A 67 -11.61 -6.82 4.22
C THR A 67 -12.20 -5.99 3.08
N PHE A 68 -12.70 -6.68 2.06
CA PHE A 68 -13.37 -6.03 0.95
C PHE A 68 -14.57 -5.20 1.43
N GLU A 69 -15.34 -5.77 2.34
CA GLU A 69 -16.52 -5.08 2.88
C GLU A 69 -16.14 -3.82 3.66
N GLU A 70 -15.08 -3.91 4.44
CA GLU A 70 -14.61 -2.74 5.19
C GLU A 70 -14.15 -1.64 4.25
N LEU A 71 -13.40 -2.00 3.22
CA LEU A 71 -12.90 -1.02 2.27
C LEU A 71 -14.02 -0.35 1.48
N THR A 72 -14.97 -1.13 1.00
CA THR A 72 -16.07 -0.56 0.23
C THR A 72 -17.05 0.25 1.08
N SER A 73 -16.95 0.13 2.39
CA SER A 73 -17.76 0.97 3.30
C SER A 73 -17.25 2.42 3.32
N PHE A 74 -16.01 2.66 2.97
CA PHE A 74 -15.50 4.02 2.89
C PHE A 74 -16.09 4.73 1.68
N LYS A 75 -16.56 5.95 1.90
CA LYS A 75 -17.10 6.75 0.80
C LYS A 75 -16.01 7.01 -0.23
N GLY A 76 -16.32 6.72 -1.48
CA GLY A 76 -15.36 6.92 -2.57
C GLY A 76 -14.52 5.70 -2.90
N ILE A 77 -14.64 4.62 -2.13
CA ILE A 77 -13.93 3.38 -2.40
C ILE A 77 -14.89 2.38 -3.03
N GLY A 78 -14.74 2.16 -4.32
CA GLY A 78 -15.50 1.13 -5.03
C GLY A 78 -14.70 -0.15 -5.15
N THR A 79 -15.20 -1.06 -5.99
CA THR A 79 -14.58 -2.36 -6.17
C THR A 79 -13.12 -2.28 -6.61
N VAL A 80 -12.81 -1.43 -7.59
CA VAL A 80 -11.45 -1.35 -8.13
C VAL A 80 -10.45 -0.92 -7.08
N LYS A 81 -10.75 0.16 -6.37
CA LYS A 81 -9.83 0.67 -5.34
C LYS A 81 -9.70 -0.28 -4.17
N ALA A 82 -10.81 -0.94 -3.78
CA ALA A 82 -10.76 -1.93 -2.72
C ALA A 82 -9.83 -3.08 -3.08
N ILE A 83 -9.93 -3.59 -4.30
CA ILE A 83 -9.07 -4.67 -4.77
C ILE A 83 -7.61 -4.22 -4.83
N GLN A 84 -7.36 -2.99 -5.30
CA GLN A 84 -6.00 -2.45 -5.33
C GLN A 84 -5.38 -2.44 -3.94
N ILE A 85 -6.12 -1.99 -2.94
CA ILE A 85 -5.63 -1.91 -1.57
C ILE A 85 -5.36 -3.30 -1.01
N MET A 86 -6.26 -4.24 -1.26
CA MET A 86 -6.08 -5.61 -0.80
C MET A 86 -4.84 -6.25 -1.43
N CYS A 87 -4.62 -5.99 -2.71
CA CYS A 87 -3.43 -6.49 -3.40
C CYS A 87 -2.15 -5.88 -2.86
N ILE A 88 -2.18 -4.59 -2.51
CA ILE A 88 -1.02 -3.94 -1.88
C ILE A 88 -0.70 -4.64 -0.56
N GLY A 89 -1.71 -4.92 0.25
CA GLY A 89 -1.52 -5.61 1.51
C GLY A 89 -0.91 -6.99 1.33
N GLU A 90 -1.44 -7.76 0.40
CA GLU A 90 -0.92 -9.10 0.15
C GLU A 90 0.51 -9.05 -0.40
N LEU A 91 0.77 -8.14 -1.34
CA LEU A 91 2.09 -7.98 -1.92
C LEU A 91 3.12 -7.60 -0.84
N SER A 92 2.72 -6.72 0.06
CA SER A 92 3.58 -6.31 1.18
C SER A 92 3.94 -7.48 2.08
N LYS A 93 2.97 -8.35 2.35
CA LYS A 93 3.21 -9.56 3.13
C LYS A 93 4.20 -10.48 2.44
N ARG A 94 4.05 -10.68 1.15
CA ARG A 94 4.94 -11.56 0.39
C ARG A 94 6.36 -11.01 0.34
N ILE A 95 6.50 -9.69 0.19
CA ILE A 95 7.82 -9.05 0.19
C ILE A 95 8.50 -9.26 1.55
N ALA A 96 7.77 -9.03 2.63
CA ALA A 96 8.32 -9.21 3.98
C ALA A 96 8.73 -10.65 4.22
N CYS A 97 7.92 -11.61 3.80
CA CYS A 97 8.24 -13.03 3.94
C CYS A 97 9.45 -13.43 3.12
N THR A 98 9.54 -12.93 1.89
CA THR A 98 10.68 -13.21 1.03
C THR A 98 11.98 -12.70 1.63
N LYS A 99 11.96 -11.49 2.22
CA LYS A 99 13.12 -10.94 2.91
C LYS A 99 13.52 -11.80 4.10
N ALA A 100 12.55 -12.26 4.85
CA ALA A 100 12.80 -13.10 6.02
C ALA A 100 13.44 -14.43 5.59
N ILE A 101 12.95 -15.03 4.51
CA ILE A 101 13.49 -16.28 3.99
C ILE A 101 14.93 -16.08 3.48
N HIS A 102 15.21 -15.01 2.77
CA HIS A 102 16.56 -14.72 2.32
C HIS A 102 17.53 -14.57 3.50
N LYS A 103 17.05 -13.96 4.57
CA LYS A 103 17.85 -13.79 5.78
C LYS A 103 18.13 -15.11 6.45
N LEU A 104 17.15 -16.00 6.49
CA LEU A 104 17.30 -17.35 7.04
C LEU A 104 18.20 -18.21 6.18
N ASP A 105 18.18 -17.99 4.88
CA ASP A 105 18.96 -18.77 3.91
C ASP A 105 20.45 -18.65 4.17
N PHE A 106 20.93 -17.53 4.70
CA PHE A 106 22.33 -17.36 5.08
C PHE A 106 22.70 -18.22 6.29
N SER A 107 21.75 -18.52 7.15
CA SER A 107 21.96 -19.32 8.36
C SER A 107 21.70 -20.80 8.15
N ARG A 108 20.66 -21.11 7.39
CA ARG A 108 20.22 -22.49 7.13
C ARG A 108 19.66 -22.57 5.72
N PRO A 109 20.51 -22.64 4.75
CA PRO A 109 20.11 -22.35 3.37
C PRO A 109 19.09 -23.30 2.75
N ASP A 110 19.11 -24.57 3.07
CA ASP A 110 18.34 -25.51 2.26
C ASP A 110 16.98 -25.92 2.81
N THR A 111 16.93 -26.30 4.06
CA THR A 111 15.75 -26.94 4.62
C THR A 111 14.57 -25.96 4.82
N ILE A 112 14.86 -24.81 5.41
CA ILE A 112 13.81 -23.84 5.74
C ILE A 112 13.27 -23.19 4.48
N ALA A 113 14.14 -22.79 3.58
CA ALA A 113 13.73 -22.18 2.32
C ALA A 113 12.85 -23.14 1.50
N ARG A 114 13.25 -24.39 1.43
CA ARG A 114 12.48 -25.40 0.71
C ARG A 114 11.10 -25.61 1.34
N TYR A 115 11.04 -25.70 2.63
CA TYR A 115 9.78 -25.85 3.36
C TYR A 115 8.84 -24.67 3.08
N TYR A 116 9.39 -23.46 3.11
CA TYR A 116 8.61 -22.28 2.84
C TYR A 116 8.06 -22.27 1.41
N MET A 117 8.86 -22.63 0.45
CA MET A 117 8.44 -22.66 -0.94
C MET A 117 7.31 -23.65 -1.17
N GLU A 118 7.36 -24.80 -0.54
CA GLU A 118 6.29 -25.78 -0.62
C GLU A 118 4.99 -25.27 0.01
N SER A 119 5.09 -24.59 1.14
CA SER A 119 3.92 -24.00 1.79
C SER A 119 3.27 -22.94 0.91
N MET A 120 4.08 -22.10 0.28
CA MET A 120 3.58 -21.08 -0.64
C MET A 120 2.88 -21.70 -1.85
N ARG A 121 3.42 -22.77 -2.35
CA ARG A 121 2.83 -23.45 -3.50
C ARG A 121 1.43 -23.97 -3.19
N HIS A 122 1.20 -24.48 -2.00
CA HIS A 122 -0.11 -24.95 -1.57
C HIS A 122 -1.10 -23.81 -1.37
N LYS A 123 -0.62 -22.66 -0.94
CA LYS A 123 -1.49 -21.52 -0.68
C LYS A 123 -1.97 -20.78 -1.92
N GLU A 124 -1.31 -20.97 -3.02
CA GLU A 124 -1.60 -20.23 -4.25
C GLU A 124 -2.77 -20.78 -5.06
N LYS A 125 -3.45 -21.75 -4.58
CA LYS A 125 -4.58 -22.27 -5.31
C LYS A 125 -5.78 -21.37 -5.34
#